data_0ae40d99ddc1b655f4a003bf7f7e98b9
#
_entry.id   0ae40d99ddc1b655f4a003bf7f7e98b9
#
_cell.length_a   1.000
_cell.length_b   1.000
_cell.length_c   1.000
_cell.angle_alpha   90.00
_cell.angle_beta   90.00
_cell.angle_gamma   90.00
#
_symmetry.space_group_name_H-M   'P 1'
#
loop_
_entity.id
_entity.type
_entity.pdbx_description
1 polymer ?
#
loop_
_entity_poly.entity_id
_entity_poly.type
_entity_poly.pdbx_seq_one_letter_code
_entity_poly.pdbx_strand_id
1 'polypeptide(L)'
;VFAARLLDTSVTQFSSQVGDARTHATDPGVARAVALLRAQEQIVFDPADGSRLTWDNAGTTARGRSGRPVFPRIDPAVIGLIQNSDGSQILLAEHARRSGFFSCVAGYVEAGECVEDAWRREVWEETGRRVYDIVYVGSQPWPTTGALMLGFTSRTDDVEQVGETDGELVHTRWVQRDQLSSLPLAREGSL
;
A
#
# COMPACT_ATOMS: atom_id res chain seq x y z
N VAL A 1 -6.36 -24.91 3.31
CA VAL A 1 -5.61 -24.05 4.23
C VAL A 1 -6.64 -23.35 5.10
N PHE A 2 -6.45 -23.40 6.41
CA PHE A 2 -7.29 -22.71 7.39
C PHE A 2 -6.48 -21.58 8.01
N ALA A 3 -7.11 -20.42 8.23
CA ALA A 3 -6.53 -19.31 8.96
C ALA A 3 -7.45 -18.94 10.12
N ALA A 4 -6.86 -18.67 11.27
CA ALA A 4 -7.58 -18.23 12.45
C ALA A 4 -6.76 -17.21 13.25
N ARG A 5 -7.46 -16.29 13.93
CA ARG A 5 -6.84 -15.41 14.92
C ARG A 5 -6.66 -16.18 16.20
N LEU A 6 -5.46 -16.19 16.74
CA LEU A 6 -5.18 -16.79 18.06
C LEU A 6 -5.18 -15.69 19.13
N LEU A 7 -5.64 -16.03 20.33
CA LEU A 7 -5.43 -15.22 21.50
C LEU A 7 -3.96 -15.35 21.95
N ASP A 8 -3.38 -14.31 22.52
CA ASP A 8 -1.95 -14.23 22.90
C ASP A 8 -1.43 -15.43 23.70
N THR A 9 -2.27 -16.01 24.55
CA THR A 9 -1.92 -17.18 25.36
C THR A 9 -1.77 -18.49 24.57
N SER A 10 -2.22 -18.52 23.32
CA SER A 10 -2.24 -19.74 22.50
C SER A 10 -1.04 -19.89 21.57
N VAL A 11 -0.23 -18.83 21.40
CA VAL A 11 0.87 -18.79 20.42
C VAL A 11 1.96 -19.82 20.73
N THR A 12 2.22 -20.09 22.01
CA THR A 12 3.26 -21.04 22.45
C THR A 12 2.90 -22.51 22.25
N GLN A 13 1.64 -22.83 21.95
CA GLN A 13 1.18 -24.21 21.74
C GLN A 13 1.35 -24.67 20.28
N PHE A 14 1.56 -23.74 19.36
CA PHE A 14 1.72 -24.03 17.94
C PHE A 14 3.17 -23.77 17.57
N SER A 15 3.89 -24.83 17.18
CA SER A 15 5.24 -24.63 16.66
C SER A 15 5.10 -23.82 15.36
N SER A 16 5.90 -22.88 15.01
CA SER A 16 7.26 -22.97 14.81
C SER A 16 7.87 -21.90 13.91
N GLN A 17 7.12 -21.18 13.10
CA GLN A 17 7.64 -20.01 12.38
C GLN A 17 6.78 -18.81 12.75
N VAL A 18 7.36 -17.94 13.57
CA VAL A 18 6.80 -16.61 13.82
C VAL A 18 7.41 -15.66 12.81
N GLY A 19 6.59 -15.03 12.01
CA GLY A 19 7.01 -14.08 10.99
C GLY A 19 6.12 -12.85 10.96
N ASP A 20 6.65 -11.74 10.46
CA ASP A 20 5.86 -10.54 10.15
C ASP A 20 5.02 -10.80 8.89
N ALA A 21 3.76 -10.36 8.90
CA ALA A 21 2.88 -10.43 7.74
C ALA A 21 3.45 -9.71 6.49
N ARG A 22 4.37 -8.78 6.67
CA ARG A 22 5.07 -8.10 5.57
C ARG A 22 6.08 -9.00 4.89
N THR A 23 6.88 -9.75 5.67
CA THR A 23 7.86 -10.71 5.12
C THR A 23 7.20 -11.83 4.32
N HIS A 24 5.92 -12.10 4.58
CA HIS A 24 5.13 -13.10 3.87
C HIS A 24 4.07 -12.49 2.93
N ALA A 25 4.11 -11.19 2.68
CA ALA A 25 3.11 -10.50 1.83
C ALA A 25 3.12 -11.00 0.36
N THR A 26 4.22 -11.58 -0.09
CA THR A 26 4.35 -12.20 -1.42
C THR A 26 3.79 -13.63 -1.48
N ASP A 27 3.49 -14.27 -0.34
CA ASP A 27 2.77 -15.54 -0.31
C ASP A 27 1.25 -15.27 -0.46
N PRO A 28 0.62 -15.70 -1.57
CA PRO A 28 -0.79 -15.38 -1.82
C PRO A 28 -1.73 -15.98 -0.76
N GLY A 29 -1.36 -17.12 -0.16
CA GLY A 29 -2.14 -17.76 0.90
C GLY A 29 -2.12 -16.95 2.18
N VAL A 30 -0.94 -16.47 2.59
CA VAL A 30 -0.77 -15.62 3.77
C VAL A 30 -1.43 -14.26 3.55
N ALA A 31 -1.18 -13.62 2.42
CA ALA A 31 -1.80 -12.33 2.08
C ALA A 31 -3.33 -12.40 2.12
N ARG A 32 -3.92 -13.44 1.52
CA ARG A 32 -5.37 -13.69 1.54
C ARG A 32 -5.89 -13.90 2.97
N ALA A 33 -5.21 -14.72 3.76
CA ALA A 33 -5.62 -15.03 5.13
C ALA A 33 -5.64 -13.76 6.00
N VAL A 34 -4.58 -12.96 5.96
CA VAL A 34 -4.48 -11.70 6.70
C VAL A 34 -5.58 -10.72 6.27
N ALA A 35 -5.81 -10.56 4.97
CA ALA A 35 -6.82 -9.66 4.44
C ALA A 35 -8.24 -10.06 4.89
N LEU A 36 -8.59 -11.35 4.82
CA LEU A 36 -9.91 -11.84 5.21
C LEU A 36 -10.15 -11.73 6.73
N LEU A 37 -9.16 -12.12 7.55
CA LEU A 37 -9.26 -11.98 9.00
C LEU A 37 -9.41 -10.51 9.43
N ARG A 38 -8.63 -9.61 8.81
CA ARG A 38 -8.75 -8.18 9.03
C ARG A 38 -10.16 -7.66 8.68
N ALA A 39 -10.68 -8.06 7.52
CA ALA A 39 -12.02 -7.65 7.10
C ALA A 39 -13.10 -8.08 8.08
N GLN A 40 -13.04 -9.32 8.57
CA GLN A 40 -13.99 -9.85 9.54
C GLN A 40 -13.94 -9.10 10.88
N GLU A 41 -12.77 -8.63 11.30
CA GLU A 41 -12.59 -7.86 12.53
C GLU A 41 -13.10 -6.42 12.40
N GLN A 42 -12.89 -5.80 11.26
CA GLN A 42 -13.17 -4.37 11.07
C GLN A 42 -14.58 -4.10 10.53
N ILE A 43 -15.13 -5.01 9.72
CA ILE A 43 -16.44 -4.84 9.10
C ILE A 43 -17.46 -5.67 9.90
N VAL A 44 -18.00 -5.08 10.95
CA VAL A 44 -18.86 -5.76 11.92
C VAL A 44 -20.35 -5.53 11.65
N PHE A 45 -20.70 -4.38 11.05
CA PHE A 45 -22.07 -3.97 10.84
C PHE A 45 -22.40 -3.76 9.37
N ASP A 46 -23.64 -4.10 9.00
CA ASP A 46 -24.18 -3.88 7.67
C ASP A 46 -24.35 -2.37 7.41
N PRO A 47 -23.70 -1.80 6.39
CA PRO A 47 -23.83 -0.38 6.09
C PRO A 47 -25.23 0.03 5.64
N ALA A 48 -26.10 -0.92 5.25
CA ALA A 48 -27.44 -0.63 4.78
C ALA A 48 -28.46 -0.44 5.91
N ASP A 49 -28.32 -1.16 7.04
CA ASP A 49 -29.33 -1.15 8.11
C ASP A 49 -28.74 -1.19 9.54
N GLY A 50 -27.39 -1.17 9.68
CA GLY A 50 -26.70 -1.20 10.97
C GLY A 50 -26.78 -2.55 11.70
N SER A 51 -27.35 -3.59 11.09
CA SER A 51 -27.39 -4.91 11.73
C SER A 51 -26.03 -5.59 11.74
N ARG A 52 -25.83 -6.51 12.69
CA ARG A 52 -24.60 -7.26 12.78
C ARG A 52 -24.44 -8.19 11.59
N LEU A 53 -23.23 -8.21 11.01
CA LEU A 53 -22.87 -9.06 9.90
C LEU A 53 -22.53 -10.48 10.35
N THR A 54 -22.88 -11.44 9.51
CA THR A 54 -22.42 -12.83 9.59
C THR A 54 -21.64 -13.16 8.33
N TRP A 55 -20.40 -13.57 8.49
CA TRP A 55 -19.51 -13.98 7.41
C TRP A 55 -19.79 -15.43 7.00
N ASP A 56 -19.65 -15.72 5.70
CA ASP A 56 -19.67 -17.09 5.18
C ASP A 56 -18.45 -17.90 5.69
N ASN A 57 -18.47 -19.21 5.46
CA ASN A 57 -17.39 -20.12 5.90
C ASN A 57 -16.04 -19.82 5.24
N ALA A 58 -16.03 -19.16 4.08
CA ALA A 58 -14.81 -18.76 3.38
C ALA A 58 -14.31 -17.37 3.82
N GLY A 59 -15.13 -16.63 4.59
CA GLY A 59 -14.83 -15.27 5.04
C GLY A 59 -14.80 -14.24 3.92
N THR A 60 -15.40 -14.54 2.77
CA THR A 60 -15.34 -13.70 1.57
C THR A 60 -16.56 -12.83 1.36
N THR A 61 -17.67 -13.18 2.01
CA THR A 61 -18.92 -12.44 1.92
C THR A 61 -19.62 -12.44 3.27
N ALA A 62 -20.14 -11.29 3.68
CA ALA A 62 -20.98 -11.15 4.86
C ALA A 62 -22.38 -10.65 4.50
N ARG A 63 -23.34 -10.93 5.39
CA ARG A 63 -24.70 -10.42 5.25
C ARG A 63 -25.26 -10.05 6.64
N GLY A 64 -26.01 -8.94 6.67
CA GLY A 64 -26.86 -8.56 7.78
C GLY A 64 -28.33 -8.84 7.47
N ARG A 65 -29.26 -8.20 8.23
CA ARG A 65 -30.70 -8.34 8.01
C ARG A 65 -31.18 -7.75 6.67
N SER A 66 -30.43 -6.78 6.10
CA SER A 66 -30.73 -6.24 4.78
C SER A 66 -30.66 -7.29 3.68
N GLY A 67 -29.95 -8.39 3.90
CA GLY A 67 -29.68 -9.43 2.91
C GLY A 67 -28.66 -9.01 1.83
N ARG A 68 -28.22 -7.76 1.80
CA ARG A 68 -27.22 -7.28 0.84
C ARG A 68 -25.86 -7.89 1.13
N PRO A 69 -25.11 -8.30 0.09
CA PRO A 69 -23.75 -8.80 0.29
C PRO A 69 -22.81 -7.65 0.67
N VAL A 70 -21.96 -7.92 1.66
CA VAL A 70 -20.85 -7.06 2.06
C VAL A 70 -19.57 -7.83 1.83
N PHE A 71 -18.61 -7.21 1.18
CA PHE A 71 -17.33 -7.82 0.81
C PHE A 71 -16.17 -7.21 1.61
N PRO A 72 -15.04 -7.90 1.73
CA PRO A 72 -13.80 -7.29 2.22
C PRO A 72 -13.45 -6.03 1.43
N ARG A 73 -13.17 -4.95 2.13
CA ARG A 73 -12.77 -3.69 1.50
C ARG A 73 -11.32 -3.80 1.04
N ILE A 74 -11.07 -3.37 -0.20
CA ILE A 74 -9.75 -3.21 -0.79
C ILE A 74 -9.62 -1.76 -1.22
N ASP A 75 -8.62 -1.05 -0.71
CA ASP A 75 -8.37 0.35 -1.02
C ASP A 75 -7.25 0.44 -2.07
N PRO A 76 -7.53 0.96 -3.28
CA PRO A 76 -6.48 1.14 -4.28
C PRO A 76 -5.53 2.26 -3.84
N ALA A 77 -4.24 2.04 -4.01
CA ALA A 77 -3.19 3.02 -3.78
C ALA A 77 -2.14 2.96 -4.90
N VAL A 78 -1.61 4.10 -5.26
CA VAL A 78 -0.53 4.21 -6.25
C VAL A 78 0.82 4.28 -5.54
N ILE A 79 1.86 3.74 -6.16
CA ILE A 79 3.24 3.82 -5.69
C ILE A 79 4.16 3.80 -6.90
N GLY A 80 5.31 4.48 -6.87
CA GLY A 80 6.17 4.37 -8.04
C GLY A 80 7.49 5.09 -7.96
N LEU A 81 8.25 4.87 -9.05
CA LEU A 81 9.54 5.49 -9.28
C LEU A 81 9.37 6.70 -10.21
N ILE A 82 9.90 7.83 -9.79
CA ILE A 82 10.01 9.04 -10.59
C ILE A 82 11.44 9.10 -11.10
N GLN A 83 11.63 9.06 -12.41
CA GLN A 83 12.92 9.17 -13.07
C GLN A 83 13.13 10.62 -13.55
N ASN A 84 14.37 11.09 -13.53
CA ASN A 84 14.73 12.29 -14.29
C ASN A 84 14.60 12.04 -15.80
N SER A 85 14.65 13.09 -16.60
CA SER A 85 14.37 13.02 -18.05
C SER A 85 15.27 12.05 -18.81
N ASP A 86 16.54 11.89 -18.43
CA ASP A 86 17.49 10.95 -19.05
C ASP A 86 17.44 9.52 -18.45
N GLY A 87 16.67 9.31 -17.38
CA GLY A 87 16.52 8.02 -16.70
C GLY A 87 17.72 7.58 -15.88
N SER A 88 18.70 8.45 -15.64
CA SER A 88 19.94 8.13 -14.89
C SER A 88 19.74 8.09 -13.38
N GLN A 89 18.73 8.79 -12.87
CA GLN A 89 18.42 8.90 -11.45
C GLN A 89 16.93 8.67 -11.18
N ILE A 90 16.64 8.22 -9.97
CA ILE A 90 15.30 8.13 -9.41
C ILE A 90 15.15 9.05 -8.21
N LEU A 91 13.97 9.60 -8.02
CA LEU A 91 13.62 10.36 -6.83
C LEU A 91 13.15 9.42 -5.74
N LEU A 92 13.80 9.47 -4.58
CA LEU A 92 13.36 8.81 -3.36
C LEU A 92 12.99 9.86 -2.31
N ALA A 93 12.12 9.48 -1.40
CA ALA A 93 11.56 10.36 -0.40
C ALA A 93 11.67 9.79 1.01
N GLU A 94 11.90 10.65 1.99
CA GLU A 94 11.80 10.36 3.42
C GLU A 94 10.52 10.98 3.96
N HIS A 95 9.66 10.15 4.52
CA HIS A 95 8.35 10.56 5.02
C HIS A 95 8.44 11.09 6.46
N ALA A 96 7.78 12.21 6.78
CA ALA A 96 7.81 12.85 8.09
C ALA A 96 7.45 11.92 9.26
N ARG A 97 6.45 11.04 9.05
CA ARG A 97 5.99 10.08 10.06
C ARG A 97 6.81 8.80 10.14
N ARG A 98 7.73 8.57 9.19
CA ARG A 98 8.54 7.35 9.06
C ARG A 98 9.97 7.72 8.70
N SER A 99 10.60 8.54 9.54
CA SER A 99 11.97 9.00 9.34
C SER A 99 13.00 7.87 9.45
N GLY A 100 14.16 8.08 8.86
CA GLY A 100 15.31 7.19 8.94
C GLY A 100 15.44 6.20 7.78
N PHE A 101 14.57 6.24 6.78
CA PHE A 101 14.73 5.49 5.54
C PHE A 101 14.03 6.18 4.35
N PHE A 102 14.52 5.88 3.16
CA PHE A 102 13.95 6.36 1.91
C PHE A 102 12.99 5.32 1.31
N SER A 103 11.93 5.79 0.68
CA SER A 103 10.92 4.99 -0.02
C SER A 103 10.49 5.68 -1.32
N CYS A 104 9.70 4.96 -2.11
CA CYS A 104 8.97 5.55 -3.22
C CYS A 104 7.86 6.48 -2.69
N VAL A 105 7.41 7.41 -3.52
CA VAL A 105 6.16 8.18 -3.34
C VAL A 105 4.97 7.24 -3.46
N ALA A 106 3.96 7.41 -2.61
CA ALA A 106 2.79 6.55 -2.62
C ALA A 106 1.59 7.20 -1.91
N GLY A 107 0.40 7.08 -2.48
CA GLY A 107 -0.82 7.53 -1.85
C GLY A 107 -2.08 6.83 -2.33
N TYR A 108 -3.21 7.12 -1.72
CA TYR A 108 -4.48 6.49 -2.04
C TYR A 108 -5.17 7.14 -3.24
N VAL A 109 -5.84 6.30 -4.04
CA VAL A 109 -6.71 6.77 -5.11
C VAL A 109 -7.98 7.37 -4.50
N GLU A 110 -8.35 8.57 -4.92
CA GLU A 110 -9.56 9.24 -4.46
C GLU A 110 -10.81 8.79 -5.20
N ALA A 111 -11.98 9.05 -4.62
CA ALA A 111 -13.25 8.67 -5.20
C ALA A 111 -13.51 9.40 -6.54
N GLY A 112 -13.65 8.63 -7.61
CA GLY A 112 -13.89 9.16 -8.96
C GLY A 112 -12.61 9.47 -9.75
N GLU A 113 -11.45 9.19 -9.20
CA GLU A 113 -10.14 9.41 -9.83
C GLU A 113 -9.68 8.14 -10.56
N CYS A 114 -9.01 8.28 -11.69
CA CYS A 114 -8.29 7.16 -12.30
C CYS A 114 -6.88 7.04 -11.71
N VAL A 115 -6.29 5.85 -11.79
CA VAL A 115 -5.01 5.56 -11.13
C VAL A 115 -3.84 6.37 -11.68
N GLU A 116 -3.89 6.74 -12.97
CA GLU A 116 -2.86 7.60 -13.60
C GLU A 116 -2.95 9.04 -13.10
N ASP A 117 -4.16 9.54 -12.84
CA ASP A 117 -4.37 10.88 -12.29
C ASP A 117 -4.04 10.90 -10.79
N ALA A 118 -4.40 9.85 -10.05
CA ALA A 118 -3.94 9.67 -8.68
C ALA A 118 -2.41 9.71 -8.58
N TRP A 119 -1.71 9.04 -9.49
CA TRP A 119 -0.24 9.07 -9.52
C TRP A 119 0.30 10.50 -9.79
N ARG A 120 -0.28 11.25 -10.74
CA ARG A 120 0.12 12.63 -11.01
C ARG A 120 -0.13 13.54 -9.81
N ARG A 121 -1.29 13.40 -9.16
CA ARG A 121 -1.67 14.19 -7.98
C ARG A 121 -0.73 13.91 -6.81
N GLU A 122 -0.53 12.66 -6.42
CA GLU A 122 0.35 12.28 -5.31
C GLU A 122 1.79 12.78 -5.54
N VAL A 123 2.34 12.61 -6.76
CA VAL A 123 3.66 13.14 -7.07
C VAL A 123 3.70 14.65 -6.94
N TRP A 124 2.66 15.34 -7.41
CA TRP A 124 2.59 16.79 -7.29
C TRP A 124 2.45 17.26 -5.83
N GLU A 125 1.53 16.65 -5.08
CA GLU A 125 1.24 17.05 -3.69
C GLU A 125 2.41 16.77 -2.76
N GLU A 126 3.07 15.61 -2.91
CA GLU A 126 4.18 15.24 -2.04
C GLU A 126 5.52 15.85 -2.49
N THR A 127 5.77 16.02 -3.79
CA THR A 127 7.10 16.41 -4.28
C THR A 127 7.15 17.75 -5.00
N GLY A 128 6.01 18.35 -5.33
CA GLY A 128 5.91 19.57 -6.13
C GLY A 128 6.45 19.41 -7.56
N ARG A 129 6.42 18.20 -8.13
CA ARG A 129 6.95 17.90 -9.48
C ARG A 129 5.86 17.36 -10.39
N ARG A 130 5.92 17.70 -11.66
CA ARG A 130 5.03 17.16 -12.70
C ARG A 130 5.65 15.93 -13.31
N VAL A 131 4.83 14.94 -13.65
CA VAL A 131 5.29 13.69 -14.26
C VAL A 131 4.60 13.40 -15.58
N TYR A 132 5.32 12.72 -16.45
CA TYR A 132 4.87 12.21 -17.76
C TYR A 132 5.40 10.80 -17.99
N ASP A 133 5.06 10.18 -19.13
CA ASP A 133 5.43 8.80 -19.47
C ASP A 133 5.11 7.81 -18.35
N ILE A 134 3.88 7.89 -17.85
CA ILE A 134 3.40 7.04 -16.76
C ILE A 134 3.15 5.63 -17.29
N VAL A 135 3.88 4.65 -16.76
CA VAL A 135 3.79 3.25 -17.16
C VAL A 135 3.47 2.38 -15.94
N TYR A 136 2.38 1.62 -16.03
CA TYR A 136 2.04 0.61 -15.02
C TYR A 136 3.04 -0.54 -15.06
N VAL A 137 3.54 -0.96 -13.90
CA VAL A 137 4.57 -2.00 -13.75
C VAL A 137 4.01 -3.29 -13.18
N GLY A 138 3.07 -3.18 -12.24
CA GLY A 138 2.50 -4.32 -11.56
C GLY A 138 1.72 -3.92 -10.30
N SER A 139 1.21 -4.89 -9.56
CA SER A 139 0.51 -4.63 -8.30
C SER A 139 0.95 -5.56 -7.19
N GLN A 140 0.81 -5.10 -5.96
CA GLN A 140 1.08 -5.88 -4.75
C GLN A 140 -0.04 -5.68 -3.74
N PRO A 141 -0.66 -6.76 -3.21
CA PRO A 141 -1.54 -6.67 -2.08
C PRO A 141 -0.79 -6.20 -0.82
N TRP A 142 -1.41 -5.29 -0.07
CA TRP A 142 -0.91 -4.84 1.23
C TRP A 142 -1.93 -5.19 2.33
N PRO A 143 -2.03 -6.48 2.71
CA PRO A 143 -3.16 -7.01 3.48
C PRO A 143 -3.27 -6.43 4.89
N THR A 144 -2.16 -5.93 5.45
CA THR A 144 -2.14 -5.32 6.79
C THR A 144 -2.91 -4.01 6.88
N THR A 145 -3.01 -3.26 5.77
CA THR A 145 -3.82 -2.04 5.69
C THR A 145 -5.11 -2.24 4.88
N GLY A 146 -5.15 -3.26 4.04
CA GLY A 146 -6.23 -3.52 3.07
C GLY A 146 -6.02 -2.81 1.74
N ALA A 147 -4.83 -2.25 1.50
CA ALA A 147 -4.51 -1.62 0.23
C ALA A 147 -4.14 -2.63 -0.86
N LEU A 148 -4.44 -2.27 -2.11
CA LEU A 148 -3.82 -2.84 -3.30
C LEU A 148 -2.91 -1.78 -3.90
N MET A 149 -1.60 -1.98 -3.75
CA MET A 149 -0.60 -1.08 -4.31
C MET A 149 -0.47 -1.31 -5.81
N LEU A 150 -0.62 -0.25 -6.60
CA LEU A 150 -0.50 -0.22 -8.05
C LEU A 150 0.82 0.50 -8.39
N GLY A 151 1.78 -0.24 -8.91
CA GLY A 151 3.13 0.23 -9.17
C GLY A 151 3.27 0.93 -10.51
N PHE A 152 3.92 2.09 -10.52
CA PHE A 152 4.19 2.89 -11.71
C PHE A 152 5.66 3.27 -11.85
N THR A 153 6.07 3.53 -13.08
CA THR A 153 7.23 4.36 -13.37
C THR A 153 6.79 5.58 -14.13
N SER A 154 7.48 6.71 -13.95
CA SER A 154 7.22 7.95 -14.67
C SER A 154 8.51 8.76 -14.81
N ARG A 155 8.46 9.80 -15.62
CA ARG A 155 9.56 10.75 -15.82
C ARG A 155 9.18 12.15 -15.43
N THR A 156 10.18 12.97 -15.11
CA THR A 156 10.00 14.40 -14.86
C THR A 156 11.17 15.20 -15.42
N ASP A 157 10.87 16.39 -15.92
CA ASP A 157 11.86 17.42 -16.23
C ASP A 157 12.11 18.37 -15.06
N ASP A 158 11.25 18.32 -14.04
CA ASP A 158 11.34 19.14 -12.83
C ASP A 158 12.38 18.51 -11.87
N VAL A 159 13.67 18.79 -12.06
CA VAL A 159 14.74 18.33 -11.18
C VAL A 159 14.57 18.90 -9.79
N GLU A 160 14.29 20.21 -9.70
CA GLU A 160 13.95 20.91 -8.47
C GLU A 160 12.44 20.92 -8.24
N GLN A 161 12.04 21.15 -7.00
CA GLN A 161 10.64 21.36 -6.65
C GLN A 161 10.13 22.65 -7.31
N VAL A 162 9.02 22.56 -8.04
CA VAL A 162 8.42 23.71 -8.76
C VAL A 162 7.05 24.11 -8.21
N GLY A 163 6.46 23.30 -7.33
CA GLY A 163 5.18 23.57 -6.67
C GLY A 163 5.27 23.48 -5.15
N GLU A 164 4.24 23.96 -4.46
CA GLU A 164 4.07 23.75 -3.03
C GLU A 164 3.74 22.28 -2.76
N THR A 165 4.16 21.77 -1.59
CA THR A 165 3.88 20.39 -1.14
C THR A 165 3.01 20.41 0.12
N ASP A 166 2.36 19.28 0.40
CA ASP A 166 1.53 19.08 1.59
C ASP A 166 2.33 18.90 2.89
N GLY A 167 3.67 18.76 2.79
CA GLY A 167 4.56 18.59 3.94
C GLY A 167 4.62 17.15 4.48
N GLU A 168 4.08 16.17 3.77
CA GLU A 168 4.20 14.76 4.17
C GLU A 168 5.62 14.24 4.06
N LEU A 169 6.41 14.76 3.13
CA LEU A 169 7.82 14.43 2.95
C LEU A 169 8.72 15.47 3.61
N VAL A 170 9.76 15.02 4.32
CA VAL A 170 10.78 15.91 4.91
C VAL A 170 11.97 16.09 3.98
N HIS A 171 12.31 15.08 3.20
CA HIS A 171 13.40 15.11 2.25
C HIS A 171 13.05 14.35 0.98
N THR A 172 13.48 14.88 -0.15
CA THR A 172 13.55 14.17 -1.42
C THR A 172 14.99 14.13 -1.91
N ARG A 173 15.40 13.02 -2.52
CA ARG A 173 16.77 12.83 -2.99
C ARG A 173 16.80 12.13 -4.33
N TRP A 174 17.53 12.71 -5.29
CA TRP A 174 17.90 12.03 -6.53
C TRP A 174 19.02 11.03 -6.27
N VAL A 175 18.83 9.81 -6.73
CA VAL A 175 19.71 8.67 -6.46
C VAL A 175 20.01 7.91 -7.73
N GLN A 176 21.29 7.63 -7.98
CA GLN A 176 21.71 6.72 -9.04
C GLN A 176 21.54 5.26 -8.60
N ARG A 177 21.40 4.35 -9.57
CA ARG A 177 21.14 2.94 -9.29
C ARG A 177 22.19 2.28 -8.41
N ASP A 178 23.45 2.61 -8.59
CA ASP A 178 24.58 2.08 -7.83
C ASP A 178 24.62 2.57 -6.37
N GLN A 179 23.99 3.70 -6.08
CA GLN A 179 23.89 4.28 -4.75
C GLN A 179 22.81 3.64 -3.87
N LEU A 180 21.84 2.93 -4.47
CA LEU A 180 20.70 2.36 -3.75
C LEU A 180 21.11 1.45 -2.60
N SER A 181 22.13 0.62 -2.80
CA SER A 181 22.62 -0.33 -1.77
C SER A 181 23.23 0.34 -0.54
N SER A 182 23.61 1.61 -0.65
CA SER A 182 24.22 2.38 0.45
C SER A 182 23.21 3.18 1.27
N LEU A 183 21.94 3.23 0.83
CA LEU A 183 20.92 4.01 1.48
C LEU A 183 20.11 3.16 2.47
N PRO A 184 19.63 3.76 3.55
CA PRO A 184 18.60 3.14 4.39
C PRO A 184 17.29 3.13 3.61
N LEU A 185 16.99 2.00 2.96
CA LEU A 185 15.75 1.79 2.24
C LEU A 185 14.69 1.14 3.13
N ALA A 186 13.44 1.19 2.69
CA ALA A 186 12.35 0.45 3.31
C ALA A 186 12.73 -1.04 3.42
N ARG A 187 12.16 -1.72 4.44
CA ARG A 187 12.47 -3.13 4.71
C ARG A 187 12.12 -4.01 3.52
N GLU A 188 12.85 -5.13 3.40
CA GLU A 188 12.56 -6.19 2.43
C GLU A 188 11.08 -6.63 2.50
N GLY A 189 10.45 -6.88 1.35
CA GLY A 189 9.02 -7.17 1.24
C GLY A 189 8.12 -5.93 1.12
N SER A 190 8.70 -4.72 1.12
CA SER A 190 8.08 -3.45 0.73
C SER A 190 8.31 -3.23 -0.77
N LEU A 191 7.32 -2.67 -1.47
CA LEU A 191 7.52 -2.18 -2.84
C LEU A 191 8.53 -1.06 -2.86
#